data_e23b3b2b43ff2e8cccb98d2a26f63fae
#
_entry.id   e23b3b2b43ff2e8cccb98d2a26f63fae
#
_cell.length_a   1.000
_cell.length_b   1.000
_cell.length_c   1.000
_cell.angle_alpha   90.00
_cell.angle_beta   90.00
_cell.angle_gamma   90.00
#
_symmetry.space_group_name_H-M   'P 1'
#
loop_
_entity.id
_entity.type
_entity.pdbx_description
1 polymer ?
#
loop_
_entity_poly.entity_id
_entity_poly.type
_entity_poly.pdbx_seq_one_letter_code
_entity_poly.pdbx_strand_id
1 'polypeptide(L)'
;MDGTKNKSNNCPKCSDQKYHLSNYQGKIRAMLCSCFLCKECDGEGRAFRQDDKGMAYLADCSFCSSLRKRLRLLNDSGIPGKFSNVTLEIYQPIGLPNKKAFSRAKDFLEDFNTIPKKLRRGLIFMGGPGLGKTHLVVSILKQLILEEEVEGKFVDFFQLLSDIRHGYSHDQSEMSLIEPYLKTSVLVIDELAKGRNNEWEQTILDQFISSRYNAADK
;
A
#
# COMPACT_ATOMS: atom_id res chain seq x y z
N MET A 1 -2.61 46.67 3.20
CA MET A 1 -3.71 46.02 3.96
C MET A 1 -4.51 45.21 2.97
N ASP A 2 -4.15 43.95 2.77
CA ASP A 2 -4.97 43.01 2.03
C ASP A 2 -4.83 41.66 2.70
N GLY A 3 -5.86 41.40 3.52
CA GLY A 3 -5.99 40.15 4.25
C GLY A 3 -6.43 39.02 3.33
N THR A 4 -5.50 38.24 2.85
CA THR A 4 -5.79 36.93 2.28
C THR A 4 -6.30 36.03 3.40
N LYS A 5 -7.59 36.06 3.62
CA LYS A 5 -8.31 35.04 4.42
C LYS A 5 -8.05 33.68 3.78
N ASN A 6 -7.17 32.92 4.40
CA ASN A 6 -7.08 31.48 4.21
C ASN A 6 -8.46 30.88 4.54
N LYS A 7 -9.30 30.73 3.52
CA LYS A 7 -10.50 29.91 3.63
C LYS A 7 -10.01 28.47 3.78
N SER A 8 -10.04 27.94 4.99
CA SER A 8 -10.00 26.50 5.25
C SER A 8 -11.20 25.91 4.51
N ASN A 9 -10.98 25.42 3.30
CA ASN A 9 -11.99 24.71 2.53
C ASN A 9 -12.12 23.31 3.16
N ASN A 10 -12.89 23.20 4.22
CA ASN A 10 -13.20 21.91 4.83
C ASN A 10 -14.16 21.16 3.87
N CYS A 11 -13.61 20.36 2.98
CA CYS A 11 -14.41 19.58 2.05
C CYS A 11 -15.12 18.46 2.81
N PRO A 12 -16.47 18.44 2.87
CA PRO A 12 -17.20 17.45 3.64
C PRO A 12 -17.06 16.03 3.09
N LYS A 13 -16.60 15.89 1.83
CA LYS A 13 -16.42 14.58 1.18
C LYS A 13 -15.08 13.92 1.49
N CYS A 14 -14.01 14.68 1.68
CA CYS A 14 -12.67 14.13 1.86
C CYS A 14 -11.88 14.74 3.03
N SER A 15 -12.51 15.59 3.85
CA SER A 15 -11.83 16.27 4.97
C SER A 15 -10.48 16.87 4.56
N ASP A 16 -10.43 17.49 3.38
CA ASP A 16 -9.26 18.12 2.75
C ASP A 16 -8.10 17.19 2.34
N GLN A 17 -8.28 15.89 2.42
CA GLN A 17 -7.27 14.90 1.93
C GLN A 17 -7.12 14.91 0.40
N LYS A 18 -8.06 15.53 -0.33
CA LYS A 18 -8.11 15.60 -1.81
C LYS A 18 -8.47 14.29 -2.49
N TYR A 19 -8.66 13.21 -1.76
CA TYR A 19 -9.10 11.90 -2.25
C TYR A 19 -10.06 11.24 -1.25
N HIS A 20 -10.71 10.19 -1.67
CA HIS A 20 -11.51 9.31 -0.81
C HIS A 20 -11.24 7.85 -1.14
N LEU A 21 -11.43 7.01 -0.14
CA LEU A 21 -11.26 5.57 -0.22
C LEU A 21 -12.62 4.90 -0.10
N SER A 22 -12.80 3.82 -0.86
CA SER A 22 -14.03 3.04 -0.83
C SER A 22 -13.73 1.55 -1.03
N ASN A 23 -14.72 0.71 -0.75
CA ASN A 23 -14.68 -0.69 -1.14
C ASN A 23 -15.33 -0.82 -2.53
N TYR A 24 -14.57 -1.26 -3.50
CA TYR A 24 -15.07 -1.56 -4.85
C TYR A 24 -14.67 -2.98 -5.24
N GLN A 25 -15.66 -3.81 -5.49
CA GLN A 25 -15.47 -5.23 -5.86
C GLN A 25 -14.53 -5.99 -4.88
N GLY A 26 -14.68 -5.75 -3.59
CA GLY A 26 -13.88 -6.43 -2.56
C GLY A 26 -12.47 -5.88 -2.34
N LYS A 27 -12.02 -4.91 -3.15
CA LYS A 27 -10.70 -4.25 -3.04
C LYS A 27 -10.83 -2.78 -2.68
N ILE A 28 -9.77 -2.22 -2.10
CA ILE A 28 -9.69 -0.79 -1.86
C ILE A 28 -9.69 -0.03 -3.19
N ARG A 29 -10.46 1.06 -3.25
CA ARG A 29 -10.48 1.98 -4.38
C ARG A 29 -10.25 3.39 -3.89
N ALA A 30 -9.15 3.98 -4.36
CA ALA A 30 -8.79 5.37 -4.10
C ALA A 30 -9.12 6.22 -5.33
N MET A 31 -9.82 7.34 -5.13
CA MET A 31 -10.20 8.26 -6.19
C MET A 31 -9.96 9.69 -5.75
N LEU A 32 -9.57 10.56 -6.69
CA LEU A 32 -9.52 11.99 -6.43
C LEU A 32 -10.90 12.52 -6.04
N CYS A 33 -10.93 13.37 -5.03
CA CYS A 33 -12.15 14.05 -4.65
C CYS A 33 -12.53 15.11 -5.68
N SER A 34 -13.82 15.32 -5.90
CA SER A 34 -14.33 16.37 -6.76
C SER A 34 -13.95 17.80 -6.34
N CYS A 35 -13.49 17.99 -5.09
CA CYS A 35 -12.92 19.26 -4.63
C CYS A 35 -11.49 19.52 -5.11
N PHE A 36 -10.82 18.50 -5.64
CA PHE A 36 -9.45 18.63 -6.12
C PHE A 36 -9.45 19.08 -7.58
N LEU A 37 -9.18 20.33 -7.79
CA LEU A 37 -8.93 20.90 -9.11
C LEU A 37 -7.45 21.30 -9.19
N CYS A 38 -6.72 20.68 -10.09
CA CYS A 38 -5.34 21.04 -10.34
C CYS A 38 -5.29 22.26 -11.25
N LYS A 39 -4.72 23.38 -10.78
CA LYS A 39 -4.64 24.63 -11.52
C LYS A 39 -3.67 24.59 -12.72
N GLU A 40 -2.73 23.64 -12.74
CA GLU A 40 -1.74 23.51 -13.81
C GLU A 40 -2.22 22.66 -14.98
N CYS A 41 -3.14 21.74 -14.78
CA CYS A 41 -3.58 20.80 -15.81
C CYS A 41 -5.10 20.60 -15.84
N ASP A 42 -5.86 21.44 -15.18
CA ASP A 42 -7.34 21.39 -15.10
C ASP A 42 -7.92 19.98 -14.83
N GLY A 43 -7.15 19.17 -14.10
CA GLY A 43 -7.54 17.81 -13.76
C GLY A 43 -7.10 16.72 -14.73
N GLU A 44 -6.48 17.06 -15.87
CA GLU A 44 -6.03 16.10 -16.89
C GLU A 44 -4.86 15.21 -16.42
N GLY A 45 -4.06 15.70 -15.45
CA GLY A 45 -2.89 14.98 -14.93
C GLY A 45 -1.64 15.14 -15.78
N ARG A 46 -1.74 15.79 -16.93
CA ARG A 46 -0.65 16.09 -17.84
C ARG A 46 -0.67 17.57 -18.20
N ALA A 47 0.51 18.15 -18.45
CA ALA A 47 0.68 19.52 -18.83
C ALA A 47 1.75 19.63 -19.94
N PHE A 48 1.59 20.62 -20.82
CA PHE A 48 2.62 20.93 -21.80
C PHE A 48 3.81 21.59 -21.13
N ARG A 49 5.01 21.17 -21.49
CA ARG A 49 6.28 21.73 -21.07
C ARG A 49 7.14 22.02 -22.30
N GLN A 50 8.15 22.85 -22.14
CA GLN A 50 9.14 23.10 -23.17
C GLN A 50 10.49 22.52 -22.71
N ASP A 51 11.21 21.90 -23.65
CA ASP A 51 12.60 21.52 -23.45
C ASP A 51 13.55 22.69 -23.60
N ASP A 52 14.85 22.45 -23.40
CA ASP A 52 15.90 23.49 -23.53
C ASP A 52 16.02 24.05 -24.96
N LYS A 53 15.38 23.44 -25.95
CA LYS A 53 15.32 23.87 -27.35
C LYS A 53 14.00 24.57 -27.69
N GLY A 54 13.12 24.75 -26.72
CA GLY A 54 11.82 25.37 -26.90
C GLY A 54 10.76 24.48 -27.53
N MET A 55 11.03 23.16 -27.69
CA MET A 55 10.05 22.19 -28.20
C MET A 55 9.04 21.84 -27.12
N ALA A 56 7.76 21.97 -27.45
CA ALA A 56 6.68 21.60 -26.55
C ALA A 56 6.51 20.06 -26.50
N TYR A 57 6.45 19.50 -25.30
CA TYR A 57 6.13 18.09 -25.07
C TYR A 57 5.12 17.92 -23.94
N LEU A 58 4.36 16.81 -23.95
CA LEU A 58 3.38 16.49 -22.93
C LEU A 58 4.07 15.68 -21.81
N ALA A 59 4.04 16.20 -20.59
CA ALA A 59 4.61 15.56 -19.41
C ALA A 59 3.57 15.37 -18.29
N ASP A 60 3.86 14.51 -17.33
CA ASP A 60 3.06 14.43 -16.12
C ASP A 60 3.05 15.78 -15.39
N CYS A 61 1.89 16.18 -14.90
CA CYS A 61 1.73 17.43 -14.18
C CYS A 61 2.53 17.42 -12.88
N SER A 62 3.49 18.33 -12.72
CA SER A 62 4.34 18.40 -11.52
C SER A 62 3.55 18.61 -10.24
N PHE A 63 2.40 19.27 -10.32
CA PHE A 63 1.59 19.60 -9.15
C PHE A 63 0.77 18.41 -8.62
N CYS A 64 0.22 17.58 -9.50
CA CYS A 64 -0.68 16.51 -9.07
C CYS A 64 -0.17 15.08 -9.33
N SER A 65 0.98 14.92 -9.97
CA SER A 65 1.54 13.60 -10.33
C SER A 65 1.81 12.71 -9.11
N SER A 66 2.37 13.28 -8.05
CA SER A 66 2.64 12.57 -6.79
C SER A 66 1.34 12.01 -6.18
N LEU A 67 0.32 12.85 -5.99
CA LEU A 67 -0.96 12.37 -5.46
C LEU A 67 -1.58 11.28 -6.35
N ARG A 68 -1.58 11.48 -7.67
CA ARG A 68 -2.11 10.48 -8.62
C ARG A 68 -1.34 9.17 -8.58
N LYS A 69 -0.01 9.24 -8.44
CA LYS A 69 0.86 8.06 -8.27
C LYS A 69 0.50 7.29 -7.00
N ARG A 70 0.38 7.98 -5.85
CA ARG A 70 -0.01 7.36 -4.56
C ARG A 70 -1.35 6.63 -4.65
N LEU A 71 -2.37 7.28 -5.25
CA LEU A 71 -3.68 6.66 -5.42
C LEU A 71 -3.64 5.45 -6.36
N ARG A 72 -2.82 5.49 -7.41
CA ARG A 72 -2.58 4.36 -8.31
C ARG A 72 -1.92 3.20 -7.57
N LEU A 73 -0.82 3.45 -6.85
CA LEU A 73 -0.14 2.45 -6.03
C LEU A 73 -1.09 1.80 -5.01
N LEU A 74 -1.97 2.60 -4.39
CA LEU A 74 -2.94 2.09 -3.44
C LEU A 74 -4.01 1.22 -4.13
N ASN A 75 -4.49 1.60 -5.31
CA ASN A 75 -5.42 0.79 -6.09
C ASN A 75 -4.81 -0.56 -6.51
N ASP A 76 -3.51 -0.57 -6.78
CA ASP A 76 -2.76 -1.75 -7.21
C ASP A 76 -2.25 -2.61 -6.04
N SER A 77 -2.44 -2.15 -4.80
CA SER A 77 -1.89 -2.79 -3.59
C SER A 77 -2.53 -4.14 -3.24
N GLY A 78 -3.73 -4.41 -3.72
CA GLY A 78 -4.48 -5.63 -3.35
C GLY A 78 -5.11 -5.61 -1.96
N ILE A 79 -5.06 -4.50 -1.23
CA ILE A 79 -5.69 -4.36 0.09
C ILE A 79 -7.20 -4.62 -0.02
N PRO A 80 -7.78 -5.50 0.83
CA PRO A 80 -9.23 -5.74 0.82
C PRO A 80 -10.03 -4.49 1.16
N GLY A 81 -11.13 -4.26 0.43
CA GLY A 81 -11.96 -3.06 0.52
C GLY A 81 -12.58 -2.81 1.90
N LYS A 82 -12.78 -3.86 2.71
CA LYS A 82 -13.25 -3.75 4.10
C LYS A 82 -12.29 -2.94 4.99
N PHE A 83 -11.03 -2.79 4.58
CA PHE A 83 -10.02 -2.01 5.31
C PHE A 83 -9.82 -0.59 4.74
N SER A 84 -10.73 -0.10 3.90
CA SER A 84 -10.62 1.26 3.33
C SER A 84 -10.46 2.34 4.40
N ASN A 85 -11.21 2.25 5.50
CA ASN A 85 -11.21 3.23 6.58
C ASN A 85 -10.23 2.93 7.72
N VAL A 86 -9.46 1.84 7.61
CA VAL A 86 -8.51 1.43 8.66
C VAL A 86 -7.26 2.31 8.62
N THR A 87 -6.88 2.85 9.78
CA THR A 87 -5.64 3.64 9.98
C THR A 87 -5.05 3.35 11.36
N LEU A 88 -3.80 3.77 11.60
CA LEU A 88 -3.18 3.61 12.93
C LEU A 88 -3.87 4.47 13.99
N GLU A 89 -4.38 5.65 13.61
CA GLU A 89 -5.01 6.60 14.53
C GLU A 89 -6.29 6.05 15.17
N ILE A 90 -7.05 5.22 14.40
CA ILE A 90 -8.28 4.62 14.92
C ILE A 90 -8.04 3.28 15.63
N TYR A 91 -6.80 2.77 15.61
CA TYR A 91 -6.49 1.52 16.29
C TYR A 91 -6.53 1.71 17.80
N GLN A 92 -7.33 0.89 18.49
CA GLN A 92 -7.45 0.92 19.95
C GLN A 92 -6.76 -0.31 20.56
N PRO A 93 -5.54 -0.18 21.06
CA PRO A 93 -4.81 -1.30 21.64
C PRO A 93 -5.41 -1.70 23.00
N ILE A 94 -5.91 -2.93 23.10
CA ILE A 94 -6.46 -3.50 24.32
C ILE A 94 -5.42 -4.40 24.98
N GLY A 95 -5.02 -4.06 26.21
CA GLY A 95 -4.02 -4.81 26.96
C GLY A 95 -2.57 -4.57 26.51
N LEU A 96 -1.63 -5.09 27.29
CA LEU A 96 -0.21 -4.85 27.11
C LEU A 96 0.35 -5.43 25.79
N PRO A 97 -0.04 -6.64 25.35
CA PRO A 97 0.47 -7.17 24.08
C PRO A 97 0.11 -6.31 22.87
N ASN A 98 -1.14 -5.82 22.80
CA ASN A 98 -1.58 -4.98 21.69
C ASN A 98 -0.94 -3.59 21.73
N LYS A 99 -0.68 -3.03 22.93
CA LYS A 99 0.08 -1.78 23.08
C LYS A 99 1.51 -1.94 22.56
N LYS A 100 2.17 -3.07 22.84
CA LYS A 100 3.51 -3.37 22.31
C LYS A 100 3.49 -3.52 20.79
N ALA A 101 2.52 -4.25 20.24
CA ALA A 101 2.37 -4.42 18.80
C ALA A 101 2.14 -3.06 18.09
N PHE A 102 1.32 -2.21 18.66
CA PHE A 102 1.05 -0.86 18.15
C PHE A 102 2.29 0.04 18.20
N SER A 103 3.05 0.02 19.32
CA SER A 103 4.33 0.73 19.39
C SER A 103 5.28 0.28 18.31
N ARG A 104 5.43 -1.04 18.10
CA ARG A 104 6.30 -1.59 17.06
C ARG A 104 5.87 -1.20 15.64
N ALA A 105 4.57 -1.07 15.40
CA ALA A 105 4.05 -0.58 14.13
C ALA A 105 4.46 0.88 13.87
N LYS A 106 4.43 1.73 14.91
CA LYS A 106 4.89 3.13 14.83
C LYS A 106 6.41 3.20 14.65
N ASP A 107 7.17 2.52 15.50
CA ASP A 107 8.63 2.46 15.39
C ASP A 107 9.06 2.06 13.97
N PHE A 108 8.37 1.06 13.37
CA PHE A 108 8.68 0.60 12.01
C PHE A 108 8.48 1.70 10.96
N LEU A 109 7.43 2.50 11.08
CA LEU A 109 7.17 3.61 10.15
C LEU A 109 8.19 4.74 10.32
N GLU A 110 8.53 5.09 11.56
CA GLU A 110 9.57 6.08 11.87
C GLU A 110 10.93 5.65 11.34
N ASP A 111 11.27 4.37 11.52
CA ASP A 111 12.54 3.78 11.07
C ASP A 111 12.60 3.61 9.54
N PHE A 112 11.47 3.52 8.87
CA PHE A 112 11.41 3.16 7.44
C PHE A 112 12.23 4.10 6.57
N ASN A 113 12.22 5.40 6.86
CA ASN A 113 12.95 6.41 6.11
C ASN A 113 14.35 6.70 6.67
N THR A 114 14.60 6.36 7.94
CA THR A 114 15.86 6.65 8.61
C THR A 114 16.87 5.53 8.46
N ILE A 115 16.39 4.27 8.39
CA ILE A 115 17.26 3.10 8.27
C ILE A 115 17.53 2.78 6.79
N PRO A 116 18.82 2.60 6.39
CA PRO A 116 19.15 2.18 5.03
C PRO A 116 18.43 0.90 4.63
N LYS A 117 17.99 0.82 3.37
CA LYS A 117 17.19 -0.31 2.84
C LYS A 117 17.76 -1.68 3.19
N LYS A 118 19.08 -1.87 3.12
CA LYS A 118 19.79 -3.12 3.45
C LYS A 118 19.67 -3.55 4.91
N LEU A 119 19.41 -2.61 5.81
CA LEU A 119 19.31 -2.85 7.25
C LEU A 119 17.88 -2.90 7.75
N ARG A 120 16.90 -2.64 6.89
CA ARG A 120 15.48 -2.67 7.26
C ARG A 120 15.06 -4.08 7.62
N ARG A 121 14.39 -4.20 8.76
CA ARG A 121 13.84 -5.47 9.25
C ARG A 121 12.35 -5.52 8.97
N GLY A 122 11.82 -6.70 8.65
CA GLY A 122 10.39 -6.94 8.57
C GLY A 122 9.75 -7.03 9.95
N LEU A 123 8.40 -6.97 9.96
CA LEU A 123 7.59 -7.17 11.16
C LEU A 123 6.80 -8.48 11.05
N ILE A 124 6.68 -9.18 12.17
CA ILE A 124 5.80 -10.34 12.29
C ILE A 124 4.85 -10.09 13.46
N PHE A 125 3.55 -10.11 13.20
CA PHE A 125 2.50 -10.02 14.22
C PHE A 125 1.89 -11.40 14.45
N MET A 126 2.04 -11.91 15.66
CA MET A 126 1.53 -13.21 16.06
C MET A 126 0.45 -13.07 17.14
N GLY A 127 -0.53 -13.96 17.13
CA GLY A 127 -1.61 -13.97 18.11
C GLY A 127 -2.92 -14.52 17.56
N GLY A 128 -3.90 -14.70 18.43
CA GLY A 128 -5.23 -15.22 18.10
C GLY A 128 -6.02 -14.33 17.12
N PRO A 129 -7.13 -14.82 16.58
CA PRO A 129 -8.04 -14.04 15.75
C PRO A 129 -8.61 -12.83 16.51
N GLY A 130 -9.00 -11.78 15.79
CA GLY A 130 -9.65 -10.59 16.37
C GLY A 130 -8.73 -9.61 17.10
N LEU A 131 -7.42 -9.89 17.23
CA LEU A 131 -6.47 -9.00 17.94
C LEU A 131 -5.96 -7.81 17.12
N GLY A 132 -6.50 -7.59 15.92
CA GLY A 132 -6.16 -6.43 15.10
C GLY A 132 -4.84 -6.54 14.32
N LYS A 133 -4.28 -7.74 14.12
CA LYS A 133 -3.04 -7.94 13.34
C LYS A 133 -3.17 -7.37 11.92
N THR A 134 -4.21 -7.76 11.19
CA THR A 134 -4.46 -7.26 9.83
C THR A 134 -4.72 -5.75 9.83
N HIS A 135 -5.37 -5.20 10.85
CA HIS A 135 -5.53 -3.75 11.02
C HIS A 135 -4.16 -3.05 11.03
N LEU A 136 -3.23 -3.51 11.87
CA LEU A 136 -1.90 -2.90 11.98
C LEU A 136 -1.12 -2.99 10.66
N VAL A 137 -1.02 -4.16 10.04
CA VAL A 137 -0.23 -4.32 8.80
C VAL A 137 -0.83 -3.56 7.62
N VAL A 138 -2.16 -3.50 7.51
CA VAL A 138 -2.82 -2.69 6.47
C VAL A 138 -2.62 -1.21 6.71
N SER A 139 -2.69 -0.74 7.96
CA SER A 139 -2.43 0.66 8.28
C SER A 139 -1.01 1.07 7.92
N ILE A 140 -0.02 0.25 8.27
CA ILE A 140 1.38 0.46 7.88
C ILE A 140 1.51 0.54 6.36
N LEU A 141 0.97 -0.44 5.63
CA LEU A 141 1.07 -0.48 4.18
C LEU A 141 0.43 0.74 3.51
N LYS A 142 -0.77 1.13 3.96
CA LYS A 142 -1.47 2.33 3.46
C LYS A 142 -0.66 3.59 3.70
N GLN A 143 -0.10 3.75 4.89
CA GLN A 143 0.70 4.93 5.24
C GLN A 143 1.96 5.01 4.38
N LEU A 144 2.71 3.92 4.21
CA LEU A 144 3.88 3.88 3.33
C LEU A 144 3.54 4.22 1.86
N ILE A 145 2.40 3.74 1.36
CA ILE A 145 1.95 4.07 0.00
C ILE A 145 1.54 5.54 -0.11
N LEU A 146 0.74 6.05 0.83
CA LEU A 146 0.14 7.36 0.75
C LEU A 146 1.08 8.50 1.15
N GLU A 147 2.03 8.26 2.04
CA GLU A 147 2.94 9.30 2.53
C GLU A 147 4.31 9.21 1.86
N GLU A 148 4.82 7.98 1.66
CA GLU A 148 6.19 7.75 1.18
C GLU A 148 6.27 7.32 -0.29
N GLU A 149 5.14 7.24 -1.00
CA GLU A 149 5.05 6.76 -2.40
C GLU A 149 5.68 5.38 -2.63
N VAL A 150 5.70 4.54 -1.61
CA VAL A 150 6.29 3.20 -1.66
C VAL A 150 5.36 2.26 -2.41
N GLU A 151 5.89 1.53 -3.37
CA GLU A 151 5.16 0.41 -3.98
C GLU A 151 5.00 -0.72 -2.98
N GLY A 152 3.75 -1.05 -2.66
CA GLY A 152 3.43 -2.06 -1.68
C GLY A 152 2.29 -2.97 -2.12
N LYS A 153 2.37 -4.24 -1.75
CA LYS A 153 1.35 -5.26 -2.04
C LYS A 153 0.87 -5.93 -0.76
N PHE A 154 -0.41 -6.24 -0.76
CA PHE A 154 -1.05 -7.09 0.24
C PHE A 154 -1.45 -8.42 -0.41
N VAL A 155 -1.14 -9.51 0.24
CA VAL A 155 -1.59 -10.84 -0.17
C VAL A 155 -2.14 -11.60 1.02
N ASP A 156 -3.33 -12.16 0.87
CA ASP A 156 -3.83 -13.25 1.71
C ASP A 156 -3.19 -14.54 1.22
N PHE A 157 -2.30 -15.11 2.04
CA PHE A 157 -1.50 -16.27 1.63
C PHE A 157 -2.36 -17.50 1.34
N PHE A 158 -3.41 -17.70 2.11
CA PHE A 158 -4.32 -18.81 1.88
C PHE A 158 -5.07 -18.68 0.55
N GLN A 159 -5.51 -17.47 0.21
CA GLN A 159 -6.15 -17.20 -1.09
C GLN A 159 -5.16 -17.37 -2.22
N LEU A 160 -3.93 -16.88 -2.10
CA LEU A 160 -2.88 -17.05 -3.11
C LEU A 160 -2.60 -18.54 -3.41
N LEU A 161 -2.49 -19.36 -2.36
CA LEU A 161 -2.33 -20.81 -2.54
C LEU A 161 -3.49 -21.45 -3.32
N SER A 162 -4.72 -20.96 -3.09
CA SER A 162 -5.91 -21.39 -3.83
C SER A 162 -5.83 -20.96 -5.31
N ASP A 163 -5.41 -19.72 -5.55
CA ASP A 163 -5.27 -19.16 -6.90
C ASP A 163 -4.19 -19.90 -7.70
N ILE A 164 -3.07 -20.25 -7.07
CA ILE A 164 -2.00 -21.05 -7.71
C ILE A 164 -2.53 -22.44 -8.10
N ARG A 165 -3.25 -23.12 -7.19
CA ARG A 165 -3.84 -24.44 -7.51
C ARG A 165 -4.84 -24.35 -8.67
N HIS A 166 -5.63 -23.30 -8.71
CA HIS A 166 -6.56 -23.07 -9.81
C HIS A 166 -5.82 -22.74 -11.12
N GLY A 167 -4.72 -22.01 -11.02
CA GLY A 167 -3.87 -21.65 -12.17
C GLY A 167 -3.30 -22.88 -12.90
N TYR A 168 -2.98 -23.95 -12.20
CA TYR A 168 -2.50 -25.20 -12.80
C TYR A 168 -3.51 -25.82 -13.80
N SER A 169 -4.79 -25.65 -13.58
CA SER A 169 -5.83 -26.13 -14.51
C SER A 169 -6.02 -25.23 -15.75
N HIS A 170 -5.34 -24.08 -15.81
CA HIS A 170 -5.41 -23.09 -16.88
C HIS A 170 -4.05 -22.79 -17.50
N ASP A 171 -3.08 -23.70 -17.39
CA ASP A 171 -1.72 -23.58 -17.92
C ASP A 171 -0.96 -22.33 -17.44
N GLN A 172 -1.37 -21.74 -16.31
CA GLN A 172 -0.66 -20.62 -15.71
C GLN A 172 0.52 -21.13 -14.88
N SER A 173 1.69 -20.54 -15.08
CA SER A 173 2.85 -20.89 -14.26
C SER A 173 2.70 -20.31 -12.85
N GLU A 174 3.12 -21.06 -11.84
CA GLU A 174 3.21 -20.63 -10.45
C GLU A 174 3.96 -19.30 -10.33
N MET A 175 5.09 -19.19 -11.04
CA MET A 175 5.92 -18.00 -11.04
C MET A 175 5.17 -16.77 -11.54
N SER A 176 4.30 -16.88 -12.54
CA SER A 176 3.53 -15.74 -13.06
C SER A 176 2.56 -15.16 -12.01
N LEU A 177 2.08 -16.01 -11.11
CA LEU A 177 1.15 -15.59 -10.04
C LEU A 177 1.88 -14.97 -8.84
N ILE A 178 3.11 -15.42 -8.54
CA ILE A 178 3.87 -14.93 -7.37
C ILE A 178 4.80 -13.76 -7.70
N GLU A 179 5.28 -13.64 -8.94
CA GLU A 179 6.24 -12.62 -9.36
C GLU A 179 5.84 -11.17 -8.99
N PRO A 180 4.57 -10.74 -9.15
CA PRO A 180 4.16 -9.38 -8.77
C PRO A 180 4.37 -9.05 -7.30
N TYR A 181 4.36 -10.07 -6.43
CA TYR A 181 4.61 -9.90 -5.00
C TYR A 181 6.10 -9.92 -4.66
N LEU A 182 6.91 -10.66 -5.43
CA LEU A 182 8.35 -10.72 -5.23
C LEU A 182 9.05 -9.42 -5.58
N LYS A 183 8.57 -8.71 -6.61
CA LYS A 183 9.16 -7.46 -7.11
C LYS A 183 8.79 -6.21 -6.33
N THR A 184 7.73 -6.25 -5.54
CA THR A 184 7.27 -5.07 -4.79
C THR A 184 8.24 -4.66 -3.67
N SER A 185 8.34 -3.36 -3.39
CA SER A 185 9.22 -2.85 -2.33
C SER A 185 8.79 -3.31 -0.94
N VAL A 186 7.49 -3.27 -0.65
CA VAL A 186 6.92 -3.74 0.62
C VAL A 186 5.85 -4.79 0.35
N LEU A 187 5.98 -5.94 0.98
CA LEU A 187 5.01 -7.02 0.90
C LEU A 187 4.40 -7.31 2.27
N VAL A 188 3.10 -7.25 2.34
CA VAL A 188 2.30 -7.75 3.48
C VAL A 188 1.75 -9.11 3.11
N ILE A 189 2.09 -10.12 3.91
CA ILE A 189 1.56 -11.49 3.80
C ILE A 189 0.67 -11.72 5.03
N ASP A 190 -0.63 -11.85 4.81
CA ASP A 190 -1.60 -12.15 5.86
C ASP A 190 -2.01 -13.63 5.82
N GLU A 191 -2.56 -14.12 6.91
CA GLU A 191 -3.13 -15.47 7.06
C GLU A 191 -2.13 -16.63 6.82
N LEU A 192 -0.83 -16.43 7.11
CA LEU A 192 0.22 -17.44 6.95
C LEU A 192 -0.07 -18.79 7.63
N ALA A 193 -0.81 -18.79 8.74
CA ALA A 193 -1.08 -19.98 9.54
C ALA A 193 -2.38 -20.72 9.19
N LYS A 194 -3.14 -20.26 8.19
CA LYS A 194 -4.42 -20.89 7.80
C LYS A 194 -4.28 -22.07 6.84
N GLY A 195 -3.12 -22.28 6.26
CA GLY A 195 -2.84 -23.38 5.35
C GLY A 195 -2.88 -24.74 6.03
N ARG A 196 -2.81 -25.80 5.25
CA ARG A 196 -2.66 -27.19 5.74
C ARG A 196 -1.25 -27.49 6.23
N ASN A 197 -0.32 -26.54 6.05
CA ASN A 197 1.09 -26.64 6.41
C ASN A 197 1.79 -27.87 5.80
N ASN A 198 1.43 -28.21 4.55
CA ASN A 198 2.07 -29.28 3.79
C ASN A 198 3.36 -28.79 3.12
N GLU A 199 4.16 -29.72 2.60
CA GLU A 199 5.46 -29.43 1.97
C GLU A 199 5.37 -28.44 0.79
N TRP A 200 4.30 -28.52 -0.01
CA TRP A 200 4.11 -27.61 -1.13
C TRP A 200 3.84 -26.17 -0.67
N GLU A 201 2.99 -25.98 0.35
CA GLU A 201 2.72 -24.65 0.93
C GLU A 201 3.99 -24.05 1.55
N GLN A 202 4.82 -24.88 2.19
CA GLN A 202 6.12 -24.46 2.72
C GLN A 202 7.07 -24.06 1.59
N THR A 203 7.13 -24.81 0.49
CA THR A 203 7.95 -24.48 -0.68
C THR A 203 7.59 -23.12 -1.26
N ILE A 204 6.29 -22.81 -1.41
CA ILE A 204 5.84 -21.48 -1.85
C ILE A 204 6.28 -20.39 -0.88
N LEU A 205 6.11 -20.60 0.41
CA LEU A 205 6.53 -19.63 1.42
C LEU A 205 8.05 -19.40 1.40
N ASP A 206 8.82 -20.47 1.28
CA ASP A 206 10.28 -20.40 1.19
C ASP A 206 10.73 -19.65 -0.06
N GLN A 207 10.06 -19.78 -1.20
CA GLN A 207 10.31 -18.98 -2.39
C GLN A 207 10.10 -17.49 -2.11
N PHE A 208 9.01 -17.11 -1.43
CA PHE A 208 8.77 -15.72 -1.04
C PHE A 208 9.90 -15.18 -0.16
N ILE A 209 10.24 -15.90 0.90
CA ILE A 209 11.24 -15.47 1.87
C ILE A 209 12.61 -15.37 1.21
N SER A 210 13.06 -16.44 0.54
CA SER A 210 14.39 -16.51 -0.10
C SER A 210 14.55 -15.48 -1.21
N SER A 211 13.55 -15.32 -2.08
CA SER A 211 13.61 -14.34 -3.17
C SER A 211 13.70 -12.91 -2.64
N ARG A 212 12.96 -12.59 -1.60
CA ARG A 212 13.00 -11.25 -1.00
C ARG A 212 14.28 -11.01 -0.21
N TYR A 213 14.78 -12.01 0.50
CA TYR A 213 16.07 -11.93 1.19
C TYR A 213 17.20 -11.64 0.20
N ASN A 214 17.27 -12.42 -0.89
CA ASN A 214 18.29 -12.25 -1.92
C ASN A 214 18.16 -10.93 -2.72
N ALA A 215 16.94 -10.36 -2.80
CA ALA A 215 16.72 -9.06 -3.44
C ALA A 215 17.10 -7.88 -2.54
N ALA A 216 17.16 -8.06 -1.22
CA ALA A 216 17.55 -7.01 -0.28
C ALA A 216 19.04 -6.63 -0.39
N ASP A 217 19.87 -7.52 -0.96
CA ASP A 217 21.30 -7.30 -1.15
C ASP A 217 21.65 -6.55 -2.44
N LYS A 218 20.66 -6.26 -3.30
CA LYS A 218 20.78 -5.50 -4.55
C LYS A 218 20.14 -4.12 -4.41
#